data_05d5848b44d1a1bd107888db588d6c05
#
_entry.id   05d5848b44d1a1bd107888db588d6c05
#
_cell.length_a   1.000
_cell.length_b   1.000
_cell.length_c   1.000
_cell.angle_alpha   90.00
_cell.angle_beta   90.00
_cell.angle_gamma   90.00
#
_symmetry.space_group_name_H-M   'P 1'
#
loop_
_entity.id
_entity.type
_entity.pdbx_description
1 polymer ?
#
loop_
_entity_poly.entity_id
_entity_poly.type
_entity_poly.pdbx_seq_one_letter_code
_entity_poly.pdbx_strand_id
1 'polypeptide(L)'
;MFTKVKYIITKDNEIVVFGELMQHSDFRHLDPIRAGFMTFGVNSQGNPTPSCYGRSVSLQMDSDPEKDTLIAKRQLNMLDD
;
A
#
# COMPACT_ATOMS: atom_id res chain seq x y z
N MET A 1 14.97 3.06 -9.72
CA MET A 1 14.08 1.96 -10.11
C MET A 1 12.88 1.93 -9.19
N PHE A 2 11.70 1.70 -9.73
CA PHE A 2 10.47 1.61 -8.94
C PHE A 2 10.03 0.16 -8.87
N THR A 3 9.64 -0.26 -7.68
CA THR A 3 9.03 -1.57 -7.48
C THR A 3 7.55 -1.36 -7.20
N LYS A 4 6.71 -2.05 -7.97
CA LYS A 4 5.27 -1.99 -7.81
C LYS A 4 4.81 -3.21 -7.04
N VAL A 5 4.05 -2.99 -5.99
CA VAL A 5 3.45 -4.05 -5.18
C VAL A 5 1.98 -3.74 -4.97
N LYS A 6 1.25 -4.73 -4.47
CA LYS A 6 -0.14 -4.56 -4.07
C LYS A 6 -0.22 -4.41 -2.57
N TYR A 7 -1.29 -3.78 -2.08
CA TYR A 7 -1.51 -3.67 -0.66
C TYR A 7 -2.99 -3.67 -0.33
N ILE A 8 -3.30 -3.99 0.92
CA ILE A 8 -4.59 -3.72 1.54
C ILE A 8 -4.36 -2.97 2.84
N ILE A 9 -5.38 -2.20 3.23
CA ILE A 9 -5.45 -1.62 4.58
C ILE A 9 -6.57 -2.35 5.30
N THR A 10 -6.29 -2.89 6.47
CA THR A 10 -7.27 -3.63 7.25
C THR A 10 -8.14 -2.67 8.06
N LYS A 11 -9.21 -3.21 8.65
CA LYS A 11 -10.10 -2.41 9.50
C LYS A 11 -9.39 -1.82 10.71
N ASP A 12 -8.23 -2.36 11.07
CA ASP A 12 -7.43 -1.85 12.19
C ASP A 12 -6.35 -0.88 11.71
N ASN A 13 -6.45 -0.41 10.47
CA ASN A 13 -5.49 0.51 9.84
C ASN A 13 -4.08 -0.07 9.75
N GLU A 14 -3.98 -1.36 9.55
CA GLU A 14 -2.71 -2.02 9.29
C GLU A 14 -2.54 -2.22 7.79
N ILE A 15 -1.33 -2.01 7.28
CA ILE A 15 -1.03 -2.25 5.88
C ILE A 15 -0.44 -3.64 5.71
N VAL A 16 -0.94 -4.37 4.70
CA VAL A 16 -0.39 -5.66 4.30
C VAL A 16 0.06 -5.51 2.86
N VAL A 17 1.34 -5.73 2.61
CA VAL A 17 1.97 -5.56 1.30
C VAL A 17 2.30 -6.92 0.73
N PHE A 18 2.01 -7.12 -0.55
CA PHE A 18 2.26 -8.40 -1.21
C PHE A 18 2.60 -8.20 -2.68
N GLY A 19 3.16 -9.24 -3.28
CA GLY A 19 3.63 -9.18 -4.66
C GLY A 19 2.50 -9.14 -5.69
N GLU A 20 2.83 -8.67 -6.89
CA GLU A 20 1.86 -8.50 -7.97
C GLU A 20 1.18 -9.79 -8.43
N LEU A 21 1.83 -10.94 -8.22
CA LEU A 21 1.28 -12.22 -8.66
C LEU A 21 0.12 -12.69 -7.79
N MET A 22 -0.03 -12.14 -6.60
CA MET A 22 -1.14 -12.45 -5.72
C MET A 22 -2.27 -11.45 -5.96
N GLN A 23 -3.49 -11.88 -5.71
CA GLN A 23 -4.65 -11.02 -5.86
C GLN A 23 -5.05 -10.43 -4.52
N HIS A 24 -5.61 -9.21 -4.55
CA HIS A 24 -6.12 -8.57 -3.33
C HIS A 24 -7.14 -9.47 -2.63
N SER A 25 -7.96 -10.19 -3.39
CA SER A 25 -9.00 -11.06 -2.83
C SER A 25 -8.43 -12.24 -2.05
N ASP A 26 -7.15 -12.59 -2.25
CA ASP A 26 -6.49 -13.63 -1.45
C ASP A 26 -6.36 -13.21 0.02
N PHE A 27 -6.50 -11.93 0.31
CA PHE A 27 -6.37 -11.36 1.64
C PHE A 27 -7.70 -10.91 2.23
N ARG A 28 -8.82 -11.35 1.63
CA ARG A 28 -10.15 -10.94 2.07
C ARG A 28 -10.42 -11.30 3.54
N HIS A 29 -9.82 -12.37 4.01
CA HIS A 29 -9.98 -12.82 5.39
C HIS A 29 -9.39 -11.85 6.44
N LEU A 30 -8.60 -10.88 6.00
CA LEU A 30 -8.02 -9.87 6.89
C LEU A 30 -8.90 -8.64 7.05
N ASP A 31 -10.12 -8.68 6.51
CA ASP A 31 -11.10 -7.59 6.61
C ASP A 31 -10.56 -6.26 6.05
N PRO A 32 -10.20 -6.22 4.76
CA PRO A 32 -9.69 -4.99 4.16
C PRO A 32 -10.78 -3.93 4.06
N ILE A 33 -10.39 -2.68 4.24
CA ILE A 33 -11.27 -1.52 4.06
C ILE A 33 -10.84 -0.66 2.89
N ARG A 34 -9.58 -0.73 2.47
CA ARG A 34 -9.05 -0.09 1.27
C ARG A 34 -8.04 -1.00 0.64
N ALA A 35 -7.79 -0.81 -0.64
CA ALA A 35 -6.83 -1.63 -1.38
C ALA A 35 -6.33 -0.86 -2.60
N GLY A 36 -5.15 -1.21 -3.06
CA GLY A 36 -4.57 -0.59 -4.24
C GLY A 36 -3.17 -1.09 -4.53
N PHE A 37 -2.40 -0.22 -5.13
CA PHE A 37 -1.01 -0.49 -5.51
C PHE A 37 -0.10 0.50 -4.83
N MET A 38 1.15 0.07 -4.64
CA MET A 38 2.15 0.94 -4.04
C MET A 38 3.44 0.84 -4.84
N THR A 39 4.03 1.98 -5.13
CA THR A 39 5.37 2.04 -5.72
C THR A 39 6.32 2.67 -4.72
N PHE A 40 7.61 2.36 -4.88
CA PHE A 40 8.66 2.95 -4.07
C PHE A 40 9.54 3.81 -4.95
N GLY A 41 9.70 5.06 -4.58
CA GLY A 41 10.66 5.96 -5.18
C GLY A 41 11.74 6.27 -4.17
N VAL A 42 12.55 7.27 -4.46
CA VAL A 42 13.52 7.79 -3.50
C VAL A 42 13.28 9.29 -3.34
N ASN A 43 13.41 9.75 -2.10
CA ASN A 43 13.28 11.18 -1.81
C ASN A 43 14.62 11.90 -2.11
N SER A 44 14.68 13.19 -1.81
CA SER A 44 15.87 14.01 -2.06
C SER A 44 17.10 13.54 -1.28
N GLN A 45 16.88 12.77 -0.22
CA GLN A 45 17.97 12.25 0.62
C GLN A 45 18.38 10.83 0.23
N GLY A 46 17.78 10.27 -0.84
CA GLY A 46 18.07 8.93 -1.29
C GLY A 46 17.37 7.83 -0.50
N ASN A 47 16.43 8.16 0.37
CA ASN A 47 15.69 7.17 1.16
C ASN A 47 14.44 6.71 0.40
N PRO A 48 14.05 5.43 0.55
CA PRO A 48 12.85 4.94 -0.11
C PRO A 48 11.61 5.64 0.43
N THR A 49 10.67 5.94 -0.48
CA THR A 49 9.42 6.56 -0.12
C THR A 49 8.27 5.88 -0.87
N PRO A 50 7.22 5.46 -0.17
CA PRO A 50 6.09 4.77 -0.79
C PRO A 50 5.09 5.78 -1.39
N SER A 51 4.39 5.33 -2.43
CA SER A 51 3.25 6.07 -3.01
C SER A 51 2.14 5.08 -3.28
N CYS A 52 0.99 5.29 -2.64
CA CYS A 52 -0.18 4.45 -2.81
C CYS A 52 -1.13 5.06 -3.82
N TYR A 53 -1.78 4.20 -4.62
CA TYR A 53 -2.68 4.66 -5.68
C TYR A 53 -3.57 3.53 -6.17
N GLY A 54 -4.53 3.88 -7.03
CA GLY A 54 -5.32 2.91 -7.76
C GLY A 54 -6.44 2.29 -6.95
N ARG A 55 -6.79 1.07 -7.32
CA ARG A 55 -7.88 0.35 -6.70
C ARG A 55 -7.72 -1.14 -6.89
N SER A 56 -8.47 -1.93 -6.11
CA SER A 56 -8.57 -3.37 -6.29
C SER A 56 -9.85 -3.71 -7.03
N VAL A 57 -9.73 -4.29 -8.21
CA VAL A 57 -10.90 -4.76 -8.95
C VAL A 57 -11.50 -5.98 -8.27
N SER A 58 -10.68 -6.91 -7.80
CA SER A 58 -11.16 -8.16 -7.20
C SER A 58 -11.90 -7.93 -5.87
N LEU A 59 -11.55 -6.88 -5.12
CA LEU A 59 -12.24 -6.53 -3.87
C LEU A 59 -13.25 -5.41 -4.07
N GLN A 60 -13.23 -4.75 -5.24
CA GLN A 60 -14.07 -3.59 -5.53
C GLN A 60 -13.87 -2.49 -4.49
N MET A 61 -12.61 -2.23 -4.16
CA MET A 61 -12.22 -1.22 -3.17
C MET A 61 -11.24 -0.25 -3.78
N ASP A 62 -11.42 1.03 -3.43
CA ASP A 62 -10.50 2.08 -3.83
C ASP A 62 -9.43 2.28 -2.79
N SER A 63 -8.31 2.86 -3.23
CA SER A 63 -7.30 3.38 -2.31
C SER A 63 -7.72 4.78 -1.84
N ASP A 64 -7.11 5.20 -0.74
CA ASP A 64 -7.05 6.60 -0.34
C ASP A 64 -5.57 6.98 -0.40
N PRO A 65 -5.09 7.49 -1.55
CA PRO A 65 -3.65 7.63 -1.77
C PRO A 65 -2.93 8.41 -0.68
N GLU A 66 -3.52 9.50 -0.23
CA GLU A 66 -2.89 10.35 0.78
C GLU A 66 -2.82 9.64 2.14
N LYS A 67 -3.95 9.08 2.58
CA LYS A 67 -4.05 8.41 3.86
C LYS A 67 -3.26 7.11 3.89
N ASP A 68 -3.36 6.32 2.82
CA ASP A 68 -2.68 5.04 2.74
C ASP A 68 -1.17 5.20 2.65
N THR A 69 -0.70 6.23 1.94
CA THR A 69 0.72 6.56 1.87
C THR A 69 1.27 6.91 3.25
N LEU A 70 0.51 7.65 4.03
CA LEU A 70 0.92 8.01 5.38
C LEU A 70 1.00 6.77 6.28
N ILE A 71 0.03 5.87 6.19
CA ILE A 71 0.04 4.61 6.94
C ILE A 71 1.25 3.77 6.52
N ALA A 72 1.52 3.69 5.22
CA ALA A 72 2.66 2.93 4.70
C ALA A 72 3.98 3.47 5.24
N LYS A 73 4.15 4.79 5.25
CA LYS A 73 5.37 5.41 5.78
C LYS A 73 5.60 5.04 7.23
N ARG A 74 4.55 5.07 8.03
CA ARG A 74 4.65 4.77 9.46
C ARG A 74 4.94 3.29 9.72
N GLN A 75 4.17 2.41 9.10
CA GLN A 75 4.24 0.98 9.42
C GLN A 75 5.41 0.29 8.76
N LEU A 76 5.86 0.78 7.61
CA LEU A 76 7.04 0.25 6.94
C LEU A 76 8.32 0.98 7.34
N ASN A 77 8.22 1.88 8.30
CA ASN A 77 9.35 2.64 8.86
C ASN A 77 10.09 3.45 7.78
N MET A 78 9.33 4.12 6.93
CA MET A 78 9.85 4.92 5.82
C MET A 78 9.56 6.40 6.03
N LEU A 79 9.65 6.85 7.27
CA LEU A 79 9.40 8.26 7.59
C LEU A 79 10.57 9.12 7.14
N ASP A 80 10.24 10.29 6.61
CA ASP A 80 11.23 11.32 6.29
C ASP A 80 11.56 12.09 7.56
N ASP A 81 12.81 12.15 7.88
CA ASP A 81 13.29 12.95 9.01
C ASP A 81 14.01 14.18 8.53
#